data_ba167195756be2b21fdc2e2cf26a927d
#
_entry.id   ba167195756be2b21fdc2e2cf26a927d
#
_cell.length_a   1.000
_cell.length_b   1.000
_cell.length_c   1.000
_cell.angle_alpha   90.00
_cell.angle_beta   90.00
_cell.angle_gamma   90.00
#
_symmetry.space_group_name_H-M   'P 1'
#
loop_
_entity.id
_entity.type
_entity.pdbx_description
1 polymer ?
#
loop_
_entity_poly.entity_id
_entity_poly.type
_entity_poly.pdbx_seq_one_letter_code
_entity_poly.pdbx_strand_id
1 'polypeptide(L)'
;KFNKKSVIGLNIGANKQSLDMKGDFSKVLTFCGDNINFATINISSPNTKHLRDFHNKGQLKELISEVITNNNELQAPIPIFIKISPDLKLTQLEEIVDITDQYQLAGIVATNTSTDYGLLKDTKAFSKGGISGSPLLHKSTKILAQVSIISDGKIPLIGVGGVSSGADAFMKICAGASAIQLYSALAFVGPSLIASILKELNTILDINGFNNISEAVGSKKVEYASS
;
A
#
# COMPACT_ATOMS: atom_id res chain seq x y z
N LYS A 1 -14.65 -8.48 22.06
CA LYS A 1 -15.41 -8.91 20.84
C LYS A 1 -15.58 -7.69 19.97
N PHE A 2 -14.83 -7.59 18.85
CA PHE A 2 -15.03 -6.54 17.88
C PHE A 2 -16.42 -6.68 17.24
N ASN A 3 -17.08 -5.55 16.99
CA ASN A 3 -18.38 -5.54 16.34
C ASN A 3 -18.22 -6.14 14.93
N LYS A 4 -18.99 -7.19 14.59
CA LYS A 4 -18.93 -7.91 13.32
C LYS A 4 -19.12 -7.06 12.06
N LYS A 5 -19.38 -5.75 12.20
CA LYS A 5 -19.57 -4.78 11.11
C LYS A 5 -18.29 -4.03 10.72
N SER A 6 -17.20 -4.13 11.49
CA SER A 6 -15.95 -3.41 11.20
C SER A 6 -14.96 -4.34 10.49
N VAL A 7 -14.39 -3.86 9.39
CA VAL A 7 -13.32 -4.55 8.67
C VAL A 7 -11.98 -4.19 9.31
N ILE A 8 -11.26 -5.19 9.80
CA ILE A 8 -9.97 -5.02 10.48
C ILE A 8 -8.87 -5.66 9.63
N GLY A 9 -7.90 -4.86 9.23
CA GLY A 9 -6.68 -5.33 8.57
C GLY A 9 -5.47 -5.23 9.49
N LEU A 10 -4.56 -6.18 9.40
CA LEU A 10 -3.30 -6.19 10.14
C LEU A 10 -2.12 -5.99 9.19
N ASN A 11 -1.25 -5.03 9.52
CA ASN A 11 0.02 -4.85 8.84
C ASN A 11 1.08 -5.73 9.54
N ILE A 12 1.56 -6.77 8.86
CA ILE A 12 2.52 -7.73 9.38
C ILE A 12 3.92 -7.44 8.84
N GLY A 13 4.93 -7.61 9.68
CA GLY A 13 6.32 -7.33 9.33
C GLY A 13 7.29 -7.91 10.37
N ALA A 14 8.57 -7.96 10.01
CA ALA A 14 9.60 -8.43 10.91
C ALA A 14 9.92 -7.43 12.03
N ASN A 15 10.29 -7.96 13.19
CA ASN A 15 10.81 -7.16 14.29
C ASN A 15 12.27 -6.74 13.99
N LYS A 16 12.64 -5.54 14.46
CA LYS A 16 14.00 -4.98 14.26
C LYS A 16 15.13 -5.86 14.85
N GLN A 17 14.82 -6.63 15.89
CA GLN A 17 15.78 -7.46 16.61
C GLN A 17 15.62 -8.95 16.30
N SER A 18 14.79 -9.29 15.31
CA SER A 18 14.53 -10.69 14.97
C SER A 18 15.76 -11.35 14.35
N LEU A 19 16.03 -12.58 14.78
CA LEU A 19 16.99 -13.48 14.15
C LEU A 19 16.35 -14.30 13.01
N ASP A 20 15.01 -14.38 13.00
CA ASP A 20 14.20 -15.08 12.01
C ASP A 20 13.11 -14.14 11.49
N MET A 21 13.52 -13.24 10.58
CA MET A 21 12.63 -12.21 10.04
C MET A 21 11.46 -12.80 9.24
N LYS A 22 11.66 -13.90 8.51
CA LYS A 22 10.57 -14.57 7.77
C LYS A 22 9.55 -15.18 8.72
N GLY A 23 10.01 -15.91 9.70
CA GLY A 23 9.14 -16.52 10.71
C GLY A 23 8.33 -15.52 11.54
N ASP A 24 8.77 -14.26 11.67
CA ASP A 24 7.98 -13.23 12.36
C ASP A 24 6.65 -12.95 11.64
N PHE A 25 6.63 -12.91 10.30
CA PHE A 25 5.39 -12.72 9.53
C PHE A 25 4.41 -13.86 9.78
N SER A 26 4.90 -15.09 9.72
CA SER A 26 4.11 -16.30 9.93
C SER A 26 3.56 -16.38 11.35
N LYS A 27 4.40 -16.12 12.37
CA LYS A 27 3.98 -16.12 13.78
C LYS A 27 2.87 -15.12 14.06
N VAL A 28 2.98 -13.89 13.53
CA VAL A 28 1.98 -12.85 13.72
C VAL A 28 0.68 -13.22 13.00
N LEU A 29 0.76 -13.75 11.77
CA LEU A 29 -0.41 -14.20 11.03
C LEU A 29 -1.14 -15.34 11.74
N THR A 30 -0.41 -16.37 12.18
CA THR A 30 -1.00 -17.51 12.92
C THR A 30 -1.68 -17.06 14.21
N PHE A 31 -1.09 -16.11 14.93
CA PHE A 31 -1.66 -15.63 16.20
C PHE A 31 -2.90 -14.74 16.01
N CYS A 32 -2.93 -13.90 14.98
CA CYS A 32 -3.96 -12.89 14.78
C CYS A 32 -5.00 -13.27 13.71
N GLY A 33 -4.66 -14.18 12.78
CA GLY A 33 -5.38 -14.40 11.53
C GLY A 33 -6.88 -14.65 11.70
N ASP A 34 -7.27 -15.48 12.65
CA ASP A 34 -8.68 -15.81 12.90
C ASP A 34 -9.53 -14.64 13.47
N ASN A 35 -8.87 -13.53 13.83
CA ASN A 35 -9.52 -12.35 14.42
C ASN A 35 -9.49 -11.10 13.53
N ILE A 36 -8.96 -11.21 12.31
CA ILE A 36 -8.84 -10.10 11.34
C ILE A 36 -9.51 -10.47 10.02
N ASN A 37 -9.75 -9.46 9.18
CA ASN A 37 -10.41 -9.65 7.89
C ASN A 37 -9.43 -9.72 6.72
N PHE A 38 -8.23 -9.15 6.85
CA PHE A 38 -7.15 -9.23 5.88
C PHE A 38 -5.80 -8.94 6.54
N ALA A 39 -4.72 -9.35 5.91
CA ALA A 39 -3.36 -8.98 6.33
C ALA A 39 -2.59 -8.30 5.19
N THR A 40 -1.62 -7.45 5.56
CA THR A 40 -0.72 -6.78 4.62
C THR A 40 0.71 -7.12 4.97
N ILE A 41 1.41 -7.83 4.09
CA ILE A 41 2.84 -8.13 4.19
C ILE A 41 3.62 -6.83 3.94
N ASN A 42 4.28 -6.31 4.98
CA ASN A 42 5.05 -5.09 4.88
C ASN A 42 6.53 -5.39 4.69
N ILE A 43 7.00 -5.37 3.43
CA ILE A 43 8.41 -5.59 3.05
C ILE A 43 9.18 -4.28 2.84
N SER A 44 8.59 -3.13 3.14
CA SER A 44 9.08 -1.84 2.62
C SER A 44 9.44 -0.82 3.70
N SER A 45 9.40 -1.18 5.00
CA SER A 45 9.74 -0.26 6.08
C SER A 45 11.23 0.15 6.01
N PRO A 46 11.55 1.45 5.96
CA PRO A 46 12.92 1.91 6.00
C PRO A 46 13.54 1.83 7.40
N ASN A 47 12.73 1.57 8.42
CA ASN A 47 13.13 1.59 9.82
C ASN A 47 13.61 0.22 10.33
N THR A 48 13.46 -0.84 9.55
CA THR A 48 13.88 -2.20 9.89
C THR A 48 15.00 -2.61 8.93
N LYS A 49 16.21 -2.87 9.46
CA LYS A 49 17.33 -3.35 8.65
C LYS A 49 16.93 -4.64 7.92
N HIS A 50 17.44 -4.81 6.71
CA HIS A 50 17.23 -6.00 5.88
C HIS A 50 15.79 -6.29 5.45
N LEU A 51 14.78 -5.54 5.90
CA LEU A 51 13.41 -5.74 5.44
C LEU A 51 13.25 -5.46 3.93
N ARG A 52 14.04 -4.51 3.41
CA ARG A 52 14.07 -4.20 1.97
C ARG A 52 14.85 -5.23 1.13
N ASP A 53 15.56 -6.17 1.77
CA ASP A 53 16.20 -7.28 1.07
C ASP A 53 15.15 -8.23 0.47
N PHE A 54 13.93 -8.25 1.05
CA PHE A 54 12.74 -8.91 0.46
C PHE A 54 12.25 -8.25 -0.83
N HIS A 55 12.86 -7.17 -1.31
CA HIS A 55 12.66 -6.71 -2.69
C HIS A 55 13.38 -7.59 -3.71
N ASN A 56 14.26 -8.50 -3.27
CA ASN A 56 14.86 -9.52 -4.13
C ASN A 56 13.83 -10.62 -4.42
N LYS A 57 13.66 -10.96 -5.71
CA LYS A 57 12.65 -11.91 -6.20
C LYS A 57 12.66 -13.26 -5.48
N GLY A 58 13.85 -13.82 -5.21
CA GLY A 58 14.00 -15.11 -4.54
C GLY A 58 13.50 -15.07 -3.10
N GLN A 59 13.98 -14.10 -2.32
CA GLN A 59 13.59 -13.93 -0.92
C GLN A 59 12.12 -13.57 -0.77
N LEU A 60 11.58 -12.77 -1.70
CA LEU A 60 10.15 -12.43 -1.71
C LEU A 60 9.28 -13.66 -1.95
N LYS A 61 9.65 -14.51 -2.92
CA LYS A 61 8.91 -15.76 -3.18
C LYS A 61 8.90 -16.70 -1.98
N GLU A 62 10.04 -16.87 -1.32
CA GLU A 62 10.13 -17.69 -0.10
C GLU A 62 9.23 -17.16 1.00
N LEU A 63 9.28 -15.85 1.27
CA LEU A 63 8.43 -15.22 2.28
C LEU A 63 6.94 -15.39 1.97
N ILE A 64 6.53 -15.10 0.74
CA ILE A 64 5.13 -15.19 0.34
C ILE A 64 4.62 -16.63 0.39
N SER A 65 5.43 -17.58 -0.09
CA SER A 65 5.10 -19.00 -0.01
C SER A 65 4.84 -19.44 1.43
N GLU A 66 5.71 -19.04 2.37
CA GLU A 66 5.56 -19.35 3.79
C GLU A 66 4.29 -18.71 4.37
N VAL A 67 4.06 -17.41 4.10
CA VAL A 67 2.87 -16.70 4.59
C VAL A 67 1.58 -17.33 4.04
N ILE A 68 1.54 -17.70 2.75
CA ILE A 68 0.36 -18.35 2.15
C ILE A 68 0.14 -19.74 2.75
N THR A 69 1.21 -20.51 3.00
CA THR A 69 1.09 -21.81 3.69
C THR A 69 0.43 -21.63 5.05
N ASN A 70 0.92 -20.71 5.88
CA ASN A 70 0.32 -20.44 7.20
C ASN A 70 -1.10 -19.85 7.11
N ASN A 71 -1.39 -19.05 6.07
CA ASN A 71 -2.74 -18.53 5.85
C ASN A 71 -3.75 -19.66 5.57
N ASN A 72 -3.33 -20.69 4.84
CA ASN A 72 -4.17 -21.85 4.54
C ASN A 72 -4.43 -22.77 5.76
N GLU A 73 -3.66 -22.61 6.84
CA GLU A 73 -3.84 -23.32 8.10
C GLU A 73 -4.82 -22.61 9.05
N LEU A 74 -5.23 -21.37 8.75
CA LEU A 74 -6.26 -20.66 9.53
C LEU A 74 -7.61 -21.35 9.40
N GLN A 75 -8.52 -21.13 10.35
CA GLN A 75 -9.90 -21.62 10.28
C GLN A 75 -10.60 -21.18 8.98
N ALA A 76 -10.30 -19.98 8.51
CA ALA A 76 -10.69 -19.47 7.20
C ALA A 76 -9.54 -18.63 6.64
N PRO A 77 -8.94 -18.98 5.49
CA PRO A 77 -7.94 -18.17 4.84
C PRO A 77 -8.44 -16.74 4.58
N ILE A 78 -7.61 -15.76 4.84
CA ILE A 78 -7.93 -14.34 4.70
C ILE A 78 -7.20 -13.72 3.50
N PRO A 79 -7.72 -12.63 2.90
CA PRO A 79 -7.03 -11.88 1.85
C PRO A 79 -5.67 -11.37 2.32
N ILE A 80 -4.63 -11.61 1.53
CA ILE A 80 -3.26 -11.17 1.79
C ILE A 80 -2.87 -10.10 0.77
N PHE A 81 -2.47 -8.93 1.24
CA PHE A 81 -1.92 -7.83 0.44
C PHE A 81 -0.42 -7.72 0.65
N ILE A 82 0.27 -7.11 -0.31
CA ILE A 82 1.69 -6.75 -0.17
C ILE A 82 1.86 -5.23 -0.22
N LYS A 83 2.63 -4.65 0.72
CA LYS A 83 2.90 -3.20 0.78
C LYS A 83 4.31 -2.88 0.32
N ILE A 84 4.40 -2.07 -0.74
CA ILE A 84 5.62 -1.78 -1.46
C ILE A 84 6.22 -0.40 -1.13
N SER A 85 7.52 -0.24 -1.41
CA SER A 85 8.24 1.03 -1.26
C SER A 85 7.99 1.95 -2.48
N PRO A 86 7.96 3.28 -2.29
CA PRO A 86 7.95 4.23 -3.40
C PRO A 86 9.34 4.41 -4.04
N ASP A 87 10.37 3.76 -3.52
CA ASP A 87 11.76 3.87 -3.97
C ASP A 87 12.18 2.68 -4.88
N LEU A 88 11.22 1.85 -5.32
CA LEU A 88 11.44 0.70 -6.19
C LEU A 88 11.71 1.14 -7.64
N LYS A 89 12.57 0.37 -8.33
CA LYS A 89 12.79 0.48 -9.78
C LYS A 89 11.70 -0.26 -10.54
N LEU A 90 11.51 0.10 -11.81
CA LEU A 90 10.49 -0.51 -12.67
C LEU A 90 10.60 -2.04 -12.72
N THR A 91 11.80 -2.59 -12.88
CA THR A 91 12.03 -4.04 -12.91
C THR A 91 11.61 -4.74 -11.62
N GLN A 92 11.76 -4.08 -10.47
CA GLN A 92 11.30 -4.62 -9.18
C GLN A 92 9.77 -4.57 -9.07
N LEU A 93 9.12 -3.56 -9.65
CA LEU A 93 7.66 -3.49 -9.72
C LEU A 93 7.09 -4.61 -10.58
N GLU A 94 7.72 -4.89 -11.74
CA GLU A 94 7.37 -6.00 -12.61
C GLU A 94 7.47 -7.35 -11.87
N GLU A 95 8.57 -7.58 -11.15
CA GLU A 95 8.75 -8.80 -10.35
C GLU A 95 7.70 -8.96 -9.24
N ILE A 96 7.34 -7.86 -8.56
CA ILE A 96 6.32 -7.88 -7.50
C ILE A 96 4.93 -8.15 -8.09
N VAL A 97 4.60 -7.55 -9.24
CA VAL A 97 3.34 -7.81 -9.94
C VAL A 97 3.23 -9.28 -10.34
N ASP A 98 4.29 -9.84 -10.96
CA ASP A 98 4.35 -11.25 -11.33
C ASP A 98 4.14 -12.18 -10.12
N ILE A 99 4.80 -11.89 -9.00
CA ILE A 99 4.67 -12.68 -7.77
C ILE A 99 3.27 -12.53 -7.17
N THR A 100 2.71 -11.33 -7.18
CA THR A 100 1.35 -11.06 -6.69
C THR A 100 0.32 -11.89 -7.47
N ASP A 101 0.45 -11.95 -8.78
CA ASP A 101 -0.40 -12.76 -9.65
C ASP A 101 -0.15 -14.26 -9.45
N GLN A 102 1.12 -14.70 -9.46
CA GLN A 102 1.50 -16.11 -9.27
C GLN A 102 0.94 -16.73 -7.99
N TYR A 103 0.98 -15.97 -6.88
CA TYR A 103 0.50 -16.43 -5.57
C TYR A 103 -0.94 -16.01 -5.26
N GLN A 104 -1.64 -15.40 -6.22
CA GLN A 104 -3.03 -14.96 -6.09
C GLN A 104 -3.24 -14.09 -4.85
N LEU A 105 -2.31 -13.15 -4.58
CA LEU A 105 -2.48 -12.20 -3.50
C LEU A 105 -3.68 -11.29 -3.79
N ALA A 106 -4.33 -10.80 -2.75
CA ALA A 106 -5.53 -9.98 -2.86
C ALA A 106 -5.28 -8.59 -3.47
N GLY A 107 -4.03 -8.13 -3.47
CA GLY A 107 -3.66 -6.87 -4.11
C GLY A 107 -2.35 -6.26 -3.58
N ILE A 108 -2.06 -5.06 -4.09
CA ILE A 108 -0.85 -4.30 -3.73
C ILE A 108 -1.23 -2.99 -3.06
N VAL A 109 -0.56 -2.67 -1.95
CA VAL A 109 -0.66 -1.38 -1.25
C VAL A 109 0.50 -0.48 -1.67
N ALA A 110 0.22 0.55 -2.41
CA ALA A 110 1.20 1.50 -2.95
C ALA A 110 0.96 2.91 -2.39
N THR A 111 1.84 3.39 -1.48
CA THR A 111 3.15 2.91 -1.06
C THR A 111 3.40 3.07 0.46
N ASN A 112 4.56 2.57 0.92
CA ASN A 112 5.15 2.95 2.20
C ASN A 112 5.78 4.35 2.10
N THR A 113 6.53 4.76 3.14
CA THR A 113 7.33 6.00 3.17
C THR A 113 8.57 5.90 2.30
N SER A 114 9.08 7.07 1.83
CA SER A 114 10.29 7.18 1.02
C SER A 114 11.53 7.49 1.85
N THR A 115 12.69 7.03 1.40
CA THR A 115 14.00 7.49 1.91
C THR A 115 14.66 8.53 1.01
N ASP A 116 13.96 9.00 0.00
CA ASP A 116 14.43 10.07 -0.89
C ASP A 116 14.20 11.44 -0.24
N TYR A 117 15.19 11.89 0.51
CA TYR A 117 15.14 13.18 1.20
C TYR A 117 15.12 14.40 0.25
N GLY A 118 15.36 14.21 -1.04
CA GLY A 118 15.17 15.26 -2.06
C GLY A 118 13.72 15.72 -2.21
N LEU A 119 12.75 14.97 -1.69
CA LEU A 119 11.34 15.38 -1.63
C LEU A 119 11.08 16.52 -0.63
N LEU A 120 12.01 16.80 0.27
CA LEU A 120 11.86 17.84 1.30
C LEU A 120 12.47 19.17 0.82
N LYS A 121 11.78 20.27 1.14
CA LYS A 121 12.27 21.63 0.87
C LYS A 121 13.46 22.00 1.77
N ASP A 122 13.47 21.50 3.01
CA ASP A 122 14.56 21.69 3.96
C ASP A 122 15.25 20.35 4.23
N THR A 123 16.44 20.19 3.64
CA THR A 123 17.23 18.96 3.71
C THR A 123 18.10 18.87 4.98
N LYS A 124 18.19 19.95 5.78
CA LYS A 124 19.07 19.99 6.97
C LYS A 124 18.47 19.27 8.19
N ALA A 125 17.17 19.03 8.20
CA ALA A 125 16.47 18.61 9.41
C ALA A 125 16.43 17.09 9.63
N PHE A 126 16.69 16.22 8.63
CA PHE A 126 16.38 14.81 8.76
C PHE A 126 17.45 13.89 8.16
N SER A 127 17.99 13.02 9.00
CA SER A 127 18.94 11.98 8.59
C SER A 127 18.45 10.53 8.85
N LYS A 128 17.24 10.36 9.41
CA LYS A 128 16.73 9.02 9.80
C LYS A 128 15.21 8.93 9.63
N GLY A 129 14.73 7.75 9.19
CA GLY A 129 13.32 7.44 9.02
C GLY A 129 12.81 7.64 7.59
N GLY A 130 11.51 7.48 7.39
CA GLY A 130 10.85 7.61 6.10
C GLY A 130 10.03 8.88 5.98
N ILE A 131 10.05 9.52 4.81
CA ILE A 131 9.22 10.67 4.49
C ILE A 131 7.80 10.21 4.24
N SER A 132 6.84 10.86 4.92
CA SER A 132 5.40 10.67 4.78
C SER A 132 4.69 12.00 4.54
N GLY A 133 3.36 11.97 4.36
CA GLY A 133 2.55 13.17 4.15
C GLY A 133 2.67 13.74 2.75
N SER A 134 2.29 15.01 2.59
CA SER A 134 2.15 15.67 1.28
C SER A 134 3.38 15.59 0.36
N PRO A 135 4.63 15.64 0.83
CA PRO A 135 5.79 15.49 -0.06
C PRO A 135 5.83 14.16 -0.82
N LEU A 136 5.17 13.13 -0.28
CA LEU A 136 5.16 11.79 -0.87
C LEU A 136 4.08 11.63 -1.96
N LEU A 137 3.11 12.56 -2.09
CA LEU A 137 1.92 12.38 -2.92
C LEU A 137 2.26 12.01 -4.36
N HIS A 138 3.03 12.83 -5.04
CA HIS A 138 3.34 12.63 -6.47
C HIS A 138 4.16 11.35 -6.69
N LYS A 139 5.22 11.15 -5.91
CA LYS A 139 6.08 9.96 -6.02
C LYS A 139 5.29 8.67 -5.81
N SER A 140 4.46 8.61 -4.76
CA SER A 140 3.64 7.43 -4.48
C SER A 140 2.53 7.22 -5.52
N THR A 141 2.00 8.30 -6.13
CA THR A 141 1.02 8.21 -7.22
C THR A 141 1.64 7.69 -8.50
N LYS A 142 2.86 8.12 -8.82
CA LYS A 142 3.62 7.59 -9.98
C LYS A 142 3.84 6.07 -9.86
N ILE A 143 4.32 5.60 -8.71
CA ILE A 143 4.51 4.16 -8.47
C ILE A 143 3.19 3.39 -8.57
N LEU A 144 2.12 3.91 -7.99
CA LEU A 144 0.77 3.33 -8.08
C LEU A 144 0.33 3.20 -9.55
N ALA A 145 0.51 4.24 -10.34
CA ALA A 145 0.15 4.25 -11.77
C ALA A 145 0.99 3.25 -12.58
N GLN A 146 2.29 3.16 -12.31
CA GLN A 146 3.18 2.17 -12.94
C GLN A 146 2.72 0.74 -12.62
N VAL A 147 2.40 0.42 -11.36
CA VAL A 147 1.86 -0.88 -10.98
C VAL A 147 0.53 -1.16 -11.68
N SER A 148 -0.35 -0.16 -11.79
CA SER A 148 -1.63 -0.28 -12.51
C SER A 148 -1.44 -0.59 -14.00
N ILE A 149 -0.42 -0.02 -14.64
CA ILE A 149 -0.07 -0.30 -16.04
C ILE A 149 0.50 -1.72 -16.17
N ILE A 150 1.50 -2.08 -15.35
CA ILE A 150 2.17 -3.37 -15.41
C ILE A 150 1.17 -4.52 -15.19
N SER A 151 0.26 -4.38 -14.24
CA SER A 151 -0.78 -5.37 -13.95
C SER A 151 -1.95 -5.36 -14.93
N ASP A 152 -1.95 -4.45 -15.92
CA ASP A 152 -3.08 -4.22 -16.83
C ASP A 152 -4.41 -3.98 -16.09
N GLY A 153 -4.34 -3.40 -14.88
CA GLY A 153 -5.48 -3.16 -14.01
C GLY A 153 -6.11 -4.43 -13.40
N LYS A 154 -5.48 -5.60 -13.54
CA LYS A 154 -6.01 -6.88 -13.04
C LYS A 154 -5.84 -7.07 -11.53
N ILE A 155 -4.79 -6.47 -10.96
CA ILE A 155 -4.49 -6.56 -9.53
C ILE A 155 -5.15 -5.38 -8.79
N PRO A 156 -5.99 -5.62 -7.77
CA PRO A 156 -6.54 -4.57 -6.94
C PRO A 156 -5.45 -3.75 -6.26
N LEU A 157 -5.55 -2.43 -6.33
CA LEU A 157 -4.56 -1.53 -5.74
C LEU A 157 -5.17 -0.67 -4.62
N ILE A 158 -4.43 -0.53 -3.52
CA ILE A 158 -4.75 0.39 -2.44
C ILE A 158 -3.76 1.55 -2.49
N GLY A 159 -4.25 2.76 -2.77
CA GLY A 159 -3.43 3.96 -2.85
C GLY A 159 -3.16 4.56 -1.47
N VAL A 160 -1.89 4.79 -1.12
CA VAL A 160 -1.49 5.44 0.12
C VAL A 160 -0.25 6.31 -0.09
N GLY A 161 -0.16 7.39 0.66
CA GLY A 161 0.95 8.33 0.63
C GLY A 161 0.54 9.73 0.15
N GLY A 162 0.56 10.68 1.08
CA GLY A 162 0.32 12.08 0.83
C GLY A 162 -1.13 12.54 0.72
N VAL A 163 -2.10 11.64 0.81
CA VAL A 163 -3.52 11.98 0.67
C VAL A 163 -3.99 12.82 1.86
N SER A 164 -4.52 14.01 1.59
CA SER A 164 -5.03 14.97 2.58
C SER A 164 -6.32 15.70 2.13
N SER A 165 -6.81 15.42 0.93
CA SER A 165 -8.01 16.04 0.34
C SER A 165 -8.75 15.06 -0.58
N GLY A 166 -9.97 15.40 -0.98
CA GLY A 166 -10.70 14.68 -2.02
C GLY A 166 -10.00 14.70 -3.38
N ALA A 167 -9.30 15.78 -3.70
CA ALA A 167 -8.51 15.89 -4.92
C ALA A 167 -7.32 14.91 -4.93
N ASP A 168 -6.60 14.77 -3.80
CA ASP A 168 -5.51 13.80 -3.67
C ASP A 168 -6.05 12.35 -3.76
N ALA A 169 -7.20 12.08 -3.15
CA ALA A 169 -7.86 10.79 -3.24
C ALA A 169 -8.27 10.47 -4.67
N PHE A 170 -8.88 11.44 -5.38
CA PHE A 170 -9.25 11.30 -6.79
C PHE A 170 -8.02 11.06 -7.68
N MET A 171 -6.91 11.75 -7.43
CA MET A 171 -5.63 11.51 -8.11
C MET A 171 -5.18 10.05 -7.99
N LYS A 172 -5.23 9.49 -6.78
CA LYS A 172 -4.88 8.07 -6.54
C LYS A 172 -5.83 7.11 -7.28
N ILE A 173 -7.12 7.40 -7.27
CA ILE A 173 -8.12 6.59 -7.97
C ILE A 173 -7.87 6.62 -9.47
N CYS A 174 -7.70 7.79 -10.06
CA CYS A 174 -7.37 7.94 -11.48
C CYS A 174 -6.03 7.30 -11.87
N ALA A 175 -5.11 7.16 -10.92
CA ALA A 175 -3.85 6.42 -11.10
C ALA A 175 -4.02 4.89 -11.03
N GLY A 176 -5.16 4.37 -10.56
CA GLY A 176 -5.48 2.95 -10.53
C GLY A 176 -5.86 2.38 -9.15
N ALA A 177 -5.98 3.20 -8.11
CA ALA A 177 -6.40 2.72 -6.80
C ALA A 177 -7.89 2.40 -6.76
N SER A 178 -8.23 1.22 -6.23
CA SER A 178 -9.62 0.82 -5.93
C SER A 178 -10.03 1.23 -4.51
N ALA A 179 -9.06 1.50 -3.63
CA ALA A 179 -9.27 1.98 -2.26
C ALA A 179 -8.13 2.91 -1.84
N ILE A 180 -8.38 3.71 -0.81
CA ILE A 180 -7.42 4.71 -0.30
C ILE A 180 -7.12 4.46 1.17
N GLN A 181 -5.86 4.61 1.58
CA GLN A 181 -5.44 4.65 2.98
C GLN A 181 -4.90 6.03 3.35
N LEU A 182 -5.18 6.45 4.57
CA LEU A 182 -4.70 7.70 5.17
C LEU A 182 -3.84 7.38 6.40
N TYR A 183 -2.82 8.21 6.65
CA TYR A 183 -2.06 8.15 7.90
C TYR A 183 -1.69 9.55 8.41
N SER A 184 -0.67 10.20 7.83
CA SER A 184 -0.12 11.46 8.36
C SER A 184 -1.15 12.58 8.46
N ALA A 185 -2.02 12.74 7.46
CA ALA A 185 -3.05 13.78 7.47
C ALA A 185 -4.05 13.62 8.62
N LEU A 186 -4.36 12.38 9.03
CA LEU A 186 -5.23 12.11 10.18
C LEU A 186 -4.63 12.63 11.50
N ALA A 187 -3.30 12.59 11.65
CA ALA A 187 -2.62 13.11 12.85
C ALA A 187 -2.74 14.63 12.97
N PHE A 188 -2.83 15.35 11.85
CA PHE A 188 -2.92 16.82 11.84
C PHE A 188 -4.37 17.32 11.85
N VAL A 189 -5.29 16.65 11.16
CA VAL A 189 -6.67 17.12 10.92
C VAL A 189 -7.68 16.34 11.76
N GLY A 190 -7.37 15.12 12.16
CA GLY A 190 -8.26 14.26 12.92
C GLY A 190 -9.25 13.47 12.03
N PRO A 191 -10.14 12.66 12.67
CA PRO A 191 -11.04 11.73 11.95
C PRO A 191 -12.06 12.39 11.01
N SER A 192 -12.40 13.67 11.25
CA SER A 192 -13.32 14.44 10.38
C SER A 192 -12.82 14.56 8.95
N LEU A 193 -11.50 14.44 8.73
CA LEU A 193 -10.88 14.44 7.40
C LEU A 193 -11.50 13.40 6.46
N ILE A 194 -11.87 12.23 6.98
CA ILE A 194 -12.45 11.16 6.15
C ILE A 194 -13.78 11.62 5.54
N ALA A 195 -14.66 12.22 6.36
CA ALA A 195 -15.94 12.73 5.88
C ALA A 195 -15.76 13.88 4.85
N SER A 196 -14.79 14.77 5.08
CA SER A 196 -14.46 15.85 4.15
C SER A 196 -13.98 15.30 2.81
N ILE A 197 -13.04 14.35 2.82
CA ILE A 197 -12.53 13.71 1.59
C ILE A 197 -13.66 13.05 0.81
N LEU A 198 -14.55 12.31 1.46
CA LEU A 198 -15.66 11.63 0.80
C LEU A 198 -16.62 12.63 0.15
N LYS A 199 -16.92 13.73 0.82
CA LYS A 199 -17.79 14.80 0.28
C LYS A 199 -17.15 15.48 -0.93
N GLU A 200 -15.87 15.88 -0.81
CA GLU A 200 -15.11 16.49 -1.90
C GLU A 200 -15.01 15.54 -3.11
N LEU A 201 -14.70 14.27 -2.84
CA LEU A 201 -14.56 13.24 -3.88
C LEU A 201 -15.84 13.06 -4.67
N ASN A 202 -17.00 13.03 -4.01
CA ASN A 202 -18.29 12.95 -4.69
C ASN A 202 -18.51 14.15 -5.63
N THR A 203 -18.22 15.37 -5.16
CA THR A 203 -18.30 16.57 -5.99
C THR A 203 -17.35 16.52 -7.19
N ILE A 204 -16.13 16.01 -7.00
CA ILE A 204 -15.12 15.90 -8.07
C ILE A 204 -15.56 14.87 -9.12
N LEU A 205 -16.16 13.76 -8.72
CA LEU A 205 -16.71 12.76 -9.65
C LEU A 205 -17.80 13.38 -10.54
N ASP A 206 -18.76 14.08 -9.95
CA ASP A 206 -19.83 14.76 -10.66
C ASP A 206 -19.30 15.77 -11.69
N ILE A 207 -18.33 16.62 -11.27
CA ILE A 207 -17.70 17.62 -12.15
C ILE A 207 -16.97 16.97 -13.33
N ASN A 208 -16.35 15.80 -13.11
CA ASN A 208 -15.61 15.08 -14.16
C ASN A 208 -16.48 14.11 -14.97
N GLY A 209 -17.81 14.06 -14.72
CA GLY A 209 -18.75 13.27 -15.49
C GLY A 209 -18.71 11.77 -15.21
N PHE A 210 -18.19 11.35 -14.06
CA PHE A 210 -18.21 9.95 -13.63
C PHE A 210 -19.50 9.65 -12.86
N ASN A 211 -20.22 8.60 -13.23
CA ASN A 211 -21.43 8.16 -12.53
C ASN A 211 -21.13 7.43 -11.22
N ASN A 212 -19.95 6.81 -11.15
CA ASN A 212 -19.47 6.12 -9.97
C ASN A 212 -17.93 6.07 -9.94
N ILE A 213 -17.37 5.76 -8.77
CA ILE A 213 -15.92 5.77 -8.55
C ILE A 213 -15.18 4.74 -9.40
N SER A 214 -15.81 3.61 -9.74
CA SER A 214 -15.16 2.54 -10.50
C SER A 214 -14.81 2.99 -11.92
N GLU A 215 -15.57 3.92 -12.50
CA GLU A 215 -15.29 4.49 -13.82
C GLU A 215 -14.02 5.36 -13.81
N ALA A 216 -13.70 5.97 -12.68
CA ALA A 216 -12.51 6.80 -12.51
C ALA A 216 -11.23 5.98 -12.27
N VAL A 217 -11.35 4.72 -11.85
CA VAL A 217 -10.18 3.88 -11.52
C VAL A 217 -9.30 3.68 -12.75
N GLY A 218 -8.06 4.15 -12.67
CA GLY A 218 -7.05 4.02 -13.74
C GLY A 218 -7.28 4.90 -14.96
N SER A 219 -8.28 5.81 -14.95
CA SER A 219 -8.61 6.67 -16.10
C SER A 219 -7.46 7.58 -16.56
N LYS A 220 -6.50 7.89 -15.67
CA LYS A 220 -5.31 8.73 -15.95
C LYS A 220 -3.99 8.03 -15.60
N LYS A 221 -3.98 6.69 -15.55
CA LYS A 221 -2.78 5.92 -15.14
C LYS A 221 -1.55 6.24 -16.01
N VAL A 222 -1.72 6.45 -17.32
CA VAL A 222 -0.61 6.75 -18.23
C VAL A 222 -0.01 8.14 -17.95
N GLU A 223 -0.86 9.14 -17.67
CA GLU A 223 -0.45 10.50 -17.32
C GLU A 223 0.40 10.48 -16.04
N TYR A 224 -0.10 9.85 -14.98
CA TYR A 224 0.61 9.80 -13.68
C TYR A 224 1.84 8.90 -13.67
N ALA A 225 1.93 7.91 -14.54
CA ALA A 225 3.12 7.07 -14.64
C ALA A 225 4.31 7.83 -15.27
N SER A 226 4.02 8.83 -16.10
CA SER A 226 5.02 9.64 -16.83
C SER A 226 5.46 10.91 -16.09
N SER A 227 4.69 11.34 -15.08
CA SER A 227 4.89 12.60 -14.33
C SER A 227 6.09 12.57 -13.38
#